data_0580bb6d21c5c5efc8ae56ebc5fff18f
#
_entry.id   0580bb6d21c5c5efc8ae56ebc5fff18f
#
_cell.length_a   1.000
_cell.length_b   1.000
_cell.length_c   1.000
_cell.angle_alpha   90.00
_cell.angle_beta   90.00
_cell.angle_gamma   90.00
#
_symmetry.space_group_name_H-M   'P 1'
#
loop_
_entity.id
_entity.type
_entity.pdbx_description
1 polymer ?
#
loop_
_entity_poly.entity_id
_entity_poly.type
_entity_poly.pdbx_seq_one_letter_code
_entity_poly.pdbx_strand_id
1 'polypeptide(L)'
;MSDPDPYLLGYRRAEQERLERQATELAHDSGWLFDQIGVREGWQVVEIGCGPRGCLDLLSNRVGASGRVVGVERSVEQVTRAQQFVADCHLTNVEVLHADARNTGLPERAFDLVTARLVLVNVPQPEQLMAEMIRLVRPGGVVALHEPDSTTQRCDPPHPAQTRLLQLLNTYAEMNGIDRSIGLRVPRMLREFGLVDVNVNPLVHAYPPAHGRRLLLLEFVENARVRILDKELIGEVELNELTAALQRHLEDPRTLVISSLFIQAWGRTHHR
;
A
#
# COMPACT_ATOMS: atom_id res chain seq x y z
N MET A 1 -3.16 -4.39 28.18
CA MET A 1 -2.28 -5.10 27.23
C MET A 1 -2.48 -4.40 25.91
N SER A 2 -1.49 -3.69 25.40
CA SER A 2 -1.54 -3.07 24.07
C SER A 2 -1.66 -4.20 23.04
N ASP A 3 -2.67 -4.09 22.18
CA ASP A 3 -2.85 -4.97 21.02
C ASP A 3 -1.52 -5.04 20.24
N PRO A 4 -0.95 -6.23 19.98
CA PRO A 4 0.32 -6.32 19.27
C PRO A 4 0.14 -5.66 17.91
N ASP A 5 1.02 -4.73 17.59
CA ASP A 5 0.98 -3.97 16.34
C ASP A 5 0.86 -4.93 15.13
N PRO A 6 -0.28 -4.91 14.40
CA PRO A 6 -0.54 -5.84 13.31
C PRO A 6 0.30 -5.56 12.05
N TYR A 7 1.11 -4.49 12.02
CA TYR A 7 1.90 -4.18 10.83
C TYR A 7 2.99 -5.22 10.60
N LEU A 8 2.79 -6.07 9.60
CA LEU A 8 3.65 -7.22 9.25
C LEU A 8 5.12 -6.84 9.02
N LEU A 9 5.38 -5.67 8.45
CA LEU A 9 6.71 -5.25 8.03
C LEU A 9 7.46 -4.47 9.14
N GLY A 10 6.77 -4.08 10.22
CA GLY A 10 7.35 -3.31 11.33
C GLY A 10 7.74 -1.88 10.94
N TYR A 11 8.41 -1.16 11.86
CA TYR A 11 8.74 0.27 11.70
C TYR A 11 10.25 0.54 11.73
N ARG A 12 11.08 -0.44 11.33
CA ARG A 12 12.54 -0.25 11.30
C ARG A 12 12.94 0.84 10.29
N ARG A 13 14.08 1.48 10.50
CA ARG A 13 14.62 2.52 9.60
C ARG A 13 14.67 2.08 8.13
N ALA A 14 15.09 0.85 7.87
CA ALA A 14 15.11 0.29 6.52
C ALA A 14 13.72 0.24 5.87
N GLU A 15 12.67 -0.06 6.65
CA GLU A 15 11.29 -0.04 6.16
C GLU A 15 10.84 1.39 5.81
N GLN A 16 11.23 2.37 6.58
CA GLN A 16 10.90 3.77 6.30
C GLN A 16 11.54 4.27 5.02
N GLU A 17 12.84 3.99 4.84
CA GLU A 17 13.56 4.32 3.60
C GLU A 17 12.94 3.60 2.39
N ARG A 18 12.47 2.35 2.57
CA ARG A 18 11.74 1.61 1.56
C ARG A 18 10.41 2.29 1.20
N LEU A 19 9.64 2.76 2.19
CA LEU A 19 8.37 3.46 1.94
C LEU A 19 8.55 4.78 1.19
N GLU A 20 9.59 5.53 1.49
CA GLU A 20 9.93 6.76 0.76
C GLU A 20 10.31 6.46 -0.71
N ARG A 21 11.17 5.44 -0.94
CA ARG A 21 11.48 4.98 -2.31
C ARG A 21 10.21 4.52 -3.04
N GLN A 22 9.35 3.74 -2.38
CA GLN A 22 8.09 3.24 -2.93
C GLN A 22 7.16 4.39 -3.37
N ALA A 23 7.09 5.48 -2.60
CA ALA A 23 6.28 6.64 -2.95
C ALA A 23 6.73 7.24 -4.29
N THR A 24 8.04 7.37 -4.51
CA THR A 24 8.62 7.87 -5.77
C THR A 24 8.40 6.90 -6.93
N GLU A 25 8.66 5.61 -6.71
CA GLU A 25 8.57 4.57 -7.75
C GLU A 25 7.14 4.35 -8.27
N LEU A 26 6.14 4.51 -7.41
CA LEU A 26 4.72 4.39 -7.76
C LEU A 26 4.04 5.73 -8.09
N ALA A 27 4.80 6.83 -8.14
CA ALA A 27 4.24 8.16 -8.40
C ALA A 27 3.54 8.25 -9.76
N HIS A 28 4.13 7.64 -10.80
CA HIS A 28 3.54 7.60 -12.14
C HIS A 28 2.19 6.89 -12.14
N ASP A 29 2.12 5.69 -11.55
CA ASP A 29 0.89 4.89 -11.49
C ASP A 29 -0.21 5.59 -10.68
N SER A 30 0.17 6.19 -9.54
CA SER A 30 -0.77 6.97 -8.72
C SER A 30 -1.25 8.22 -9.46
N GLY A 31 -0.35 8.90 -10.18
CA GLY A 31 -0.67 10.05 -11.00
C GLY A 31 -1.69 9.70 -12.09
N TRP A 32 -1.46 8.62 -12.80
CA TRP A 32 -2.38 8.11 -13.81
C TRP A 32 -3.78 7.81 -13.22
N LEU A 33 -3.82 7.13 -12.06
CA LEU A 33 -5.09 6.84 -11.38
C LEU A 33 -5.86 8.11 -11.04
N PHE A 34 -5.21 9.11 -10.48
CA PHE A 34 -5.87 10.38 -10.13
C PHE A 34 -6.35 11.16 -11.35
N ASP A 35 -5.64 11.07 -12.48
CA ASP A 35 -6.06 11.65 -13.75
C ASP A 35 -7.30 10.93 -14.33
N GLN A 36 -7.38 9.58 -14.22
CA GLN A 36 -8.58 8.82 -14.62
C GLN A 36 -9.80 9.11 -13.74
N ILE A 37 -9.59 9.35 -12.45
CA ILE A 37 -10.66 9.77 -11.52
C ILE A 37 -11.13 11.18 -11.83
N GLY A 38 -10.25 12.01 -12.39
CA GLY A 38 -10.50 13.42 -12.65
C GLY A 38 -10.33 14.28 -11.40
N VAL A 39 -9.32 13.96 -10.56
CA VAL A 39 -8.96 14.79 -9.40
C VAL A 39 -8.57 16.17 -9.86
N ARG A 40 -9.19 17.20 -9.26
CA ARG A 40 -9.09 18.58 -9.75
C ARG A 40 -9.08 19.60 -8.63
N GLU A 41 -8.81 20.82 -9.01
CA GLU A 41 -8.78 21.98 -8.12
C GLU A 41 -10.05 22.09 -7.26
N GLY A 42 -9.87 22.42 -5.98
CA GLY A 42 -10.93 22.61 -5.01
C GLY A 42 -11.40 21.32 -4.30
N TRP A 43 -10.95 20.12 -4.74
CA TRP A 43 -11.38 18.88 -4.11
C TRP A 43 -10.86 18.73 -2.68
N GLN A 44 -11.70 18.12 -1.82
CA GLN A 44 -11.35 17.66 -0.48
C GLN A 44 -10.98 16.17 -0.56
N VAL A 45 -9.76 15.82 -0.21
CA VAL A 45 -9.21 14.45 -0.39
C VAL A 45 -8.70 13.89 0.91
N VAL A 46 -8.94 12.60 1.16
CA VAL A 46 -8.29 11.82 2.24
C VAL A 46 -7.44 10.74 1.62
N GLU A 47 -6.19 10.65 2.05
CA GLU A 47 -5.33 9.49 1.83
C GLU A 47 -5.21 8.68 3.13
N ILE A 48 -5.74 7.47 3.13
CA ILE A 48 -5.66 6.52 4.25
C ILE A 48 -4.32 5.78 4.20
N GLY A 49 -3.61 5.74 5.34
CA GLY A 49 -2.30 5.07 5.43
C GLY A 49 -1.24 5.77 4.59
N CYS A 50 -1.14 7.10 4.70
CA CYS A 50 -0.21 7.87 3.89
C CYS A 50 1.28 7.54 4.17
N GLY A 51 1.59 6.88 5.30
CA GLY A 51 2.97 6.62 5.68
C GLY A 51 3.79 7.91 5.78
N PRO A 52 5.10 7.87 5.46
CA PRO A 52 5.98 9.04 5.59
C PRO A 52 5.80 10.08 4.48
N ARG A 53 5.13 9.71 3.36
CA ARG A 53 4.96 10.57 2.19
C ARG A 53 3.70 10.27 1.39
N GLY A 54 3.38 8.98 1.17
CA GLY A 54 2.23 8.55 0.37
C GLY A 54 2.14 9.18 -1.01
N CYS A 55 0.97 9.71 -1.31
CA CYS A 55 0.65 10.48 -2.51
C CYS A 55 0.36 11.96 -2.18
N LEU A 56 0.77 12.46 -1.02
CA LEU A 56 0.39 13.77 -0.50
C LEU A 56 0.74 14.91 -1.46
N ASP A 57 1.94 14.91 -2.03
CA ASP A 57 2.39 15.89 -3.01
C ASP A 57 1.63 15.80 -4.35
N LEU A 58 1.36 14.58 -4.81
CA LEU A 58 0.62 14.35 -6.06
C LEU A 58 -0.84 14.84 -5.95
N LEU A 59 -1.46 14.62 -4.80
CA LEU A 59 -2.82 15.07 -4.50
C LEU A 59 -2.86 16.58 -4.27
N SER A 60 -1.94 17.12 -3.45
CA SER A 60 -1.80 18.54 -3.18
C SER A 60 -1.74 19.38 -4.46
N ASN A 61 -0.87 18.96 -5.40
CA ASN A 61 -0.70 19.66 -6.69
C ASN A 61 -1.98 19.63 -7.55
N ARG A 62 -2.78 18.54 -7.49
CA ARG A 62 -4.02 18.44 -8.29
C ARG A 62 -5.18 19.22 -7.70
N VAL A 63 -5.30 19.22 -6.37
CA VAL A 63 -6.40 19.94 -5.72
C VAL A 63 -6.13 21.45 -5.58
N GLY A 64 -4.89 21.87 -5.75
CA GLY A 64 -4.50 23.27 -5.73
C GLY A 64 -4.77 23.98 -4.40
N ALA A 65 -4.56 25.28 -4.37
CA ALA A 65 -4.67 26.08 -3.15
C ALA A 65 -6.10 26.17 -2.59
N SER A 66 -7.12 25.95 -3.42
CA SER A 66 -8.54 25.95 -3.00
C SER A 66 -9.03 24.59 -2.49
N GLY A 67 -8.23 23.53 -2.70
CA GLY A 67 -8.50 22.17 -2.20
C GLY A 67 -7.80 21.88 -0.88
N ARG A 68 -8.03 20.67 -0.37
CA ARG A 68 -7.40 20.19 0.86
C ARG A 68 -7.09 18.70 0.75
N VAL A 69 -5.95 18.29 1.28
CA VAL A 69 -5.55 16.89 1.43
C VAL A 69 -5.37 16.57 2.91
N VAL A 70 -5.97 15.48 3.38
CA VAL A 70 -5.74 14.93 4.70
C VAL A 70 -5.08 13.58 4.57
N GLY A 71 -3.83 13.46 5.00
CA GLY A 71 -3.16 12.18 5.17
C GLY A 71 -3.49 11.59 6.54
N VAL A 72 -3.96 10.35 6.58
CA VAL A 72 -4.22 9.63 7.84
C VAL A 72 -3.17 8.56 8.03
N GLU A 73 -2.52 8.54 9.18
CA GLU A 73 -1.51 7.55 9.52
C GLU A 73 -1.58 7.18 11.01
N ARG A 74 -1.37 5.90 11.31
CA ARG A 74 -1.48 5.36 12.67
C ARG A 74 -0.17 5.45 13.46
N SER A 75 0.96 5.35 12.78
CA SER A 75 2.27 5.40 13.41
C SER A 75 2.68 6.84 13.69
N VAL A 76 2.91 7.19 14.97
CA VAL A 76 3.41 8.51 15.39
C VAL A 76 4.71 8.88 14.64
N GLU A 77 5.60 7.91 14.44
CA GLU A 77 6.86 8.13 13.76
C GLU A 77 6.65 8.48 12.27
N GLN A 78 5.74 7.75 11.59
CA GLN A 78 5.40 8.04 10.20
C GLN A 78 4.67 9.38 10.05
N VAL A 79 3.79 9.72 10.98
CA VAL A 79 3.13 11.04 11.05
C VAL A 79 4.16 12.17 11.12
N THR A 80 5.15 12.03 12.01
CA THR A 80 6.21 13.03 12.17
C THR A 80 7.00 13.23 10.87
N ARG A 81 7.33 12.11 10.17
CA ARG A 81 8.03 12.17 8.88
C ARG A 81 7.16 12.79 7.79
N ALA A 82 5.89 12.41 7.72
CA ALA A 82 4.96 13.01 6.76
C ALA A 82 4.79 14.52 6.98
N GLN A 83 4.69 14.96 8.24
CA GLN A 83 4.63 16.38 8.58
C GLN A 83 5.91 17.11 8.18
N GLN A 84 7.07 16.50 8.39
CA GLN A 84 8.35 17.05 7.92
C GLN A 84 8.39 17.16 6.39
N PHE A 85 7.98 16.10 5.67
CA PHE A 85 7.87 16.11 4.22
C PHE A 85 6.93 17.22 3.70
N VAL A 86 5.76 17.39 4.33
CA VAL A 86 4.79 18.45 4.01
C VAL A 86 5.42 19.84 4.18
N ALA A 87 6.17 20.05 5.28
CA ALA A 87 6.86 21.30 5.55
C ALA A 87 7.99 21.58 4.55
N ASP A 88 8.84 20.60 4.28
CA ASP A 88 9.98 20.70 3.35
C ASP A 88 9.55 20.97 1.91
N CYS A 89 8.39 20.40 1.52
CA CYS A 89 7.79 20.62 0.19
C CYS A 89 6.84 21.83 0.15
N HIS A 90 6.68 22.58 1.24
CA HIS A 90 5.78 23.74 1.34
C HIS A 90 4.33 23.46 0.92
N LEU A 91 3.80 22.27 1.27
CA LEU A 91 2.43 21.85 0.91
C LEU A 91 1.41 22.48 1.88
N THR A 92 1.00 23.71 1.60
CA THR A 92 0.16 24.52 2.52
C THR A 92 -1.30 24.04 2.62
N ASN A 93 -1.73 23.17 1.70
CA ASN A 93 -3.08 22.60 1.63
C ASN A 93 -3.13 21.13 2.10
N VAL A 94 -2.05 20.65 2.77
CA VAL A 94 -1.95 19.28 3.28
C VAL A 94 -1.88 19.28 4.80
N GLU A 95 -2.68 18.43 5.42
CA GLU A 95 -2.66 18.12 6.85
C GLU A 95 -2.39 16.64 7.07
N VAL A 96 -1.61 16.27 8.08
CA VAL A 96 -1.37 14.87 8.45
C VAL A 96 -1.96 14.61 9.84
N LEU A 97 -2.89 13.65 9.89
CA LEU A 97 -3.63 13.27 11.08
C LEU A 97 -3.10 11.93 11.63
N HIS A 98 -2.76 11.93 12.92
CA HIS A 98 -2.48 10.71 13.66
C HIS A 98 -3.81 10.06 14.06
N ALA A 99 -4.25 9.01 13.35
CA ALA A 99 -5.49 8.30 13.63
C ALA A 99 -5.48 6.86 13.11
N ASP A 100 -6.36 6.03 13.67
CA ASP A 100 -6.64 4.69 13.14
C ASP A 100 -7.50 4.81 11.88
N ALA A 101 -7.07 4.17 10.79
CA ALA A 101 -7.77 4.15 9.51
C ALA A 101 -9.18 3.54 9.57
N ARG A 102 -9.49 2.77 10.62
CA ARG A 102 -10.82 2.17 10.86
C ARG A 102 -11.79 3.13 11.57
N ASN A 103 -11.26 4.20 12.15
CA ASN A 103 -12.02 5.26 12.84
C ASN A 103 -11.18 6.54 12.88
N THR A 104 -11.22 7.29 11.81
CA THR A 104 -10.37 8.48 11.63
C THR A 104 -10.79 9.69 12.46
N GLY A 105 -12.04 9.74 12.94
CA GLY A 105 -12.62 10.92 13.56
C GLY A 105 -12.95 12.05 12.60
N LEU A 106 -12.70 11.88 11.30
CA LEU A 106 -13.03 12.87 10.28
C LEU A 106 -14.54 12.94 10.01
N PRO A 107 -15.06 14.09 9.54
CA PRO A 107 -16.48 14.27 9.26
C PRO A 107 -16.95 13.32 8.14
N GLU A 108 -18.16 12.75 8.32
CA GLU A 108 -18.78 11.91 7.30
C GLU A 108 -19.21 12.71 6.07
N ARG A 109 -19.23 12.05 4.90
CA ARG A 109 -19.73 12.62 3.64
C ARG A 109 -19.12 13.96 3.27
N ALA A 110 -17.85 14.17 3.60
CA ALA A 110 -17.18 15.45 3.46
C ALA A 110 -16.15 15.51 2.32
N PHE A 111 -15.74 14.36 1.78
CA PHE A 111 -14.60 14.29 0.88
C PHE A 111 -15.02 13.88 -0.55
N ASP A 112 -14.40 14.52 -1.54
CA ASP A 112 -14.57 14.21 -2.96
C ASP A 112 -13.92 12.90 -3.35
N LEU A 113 -12.76 12.61 -2.75
CA LEU A 113 -11.98 11.39 -2.93
C LEU A 113 -11.48 10.86 -1.58
N VAL A 114 -11.67 9.57 -1.35
CA VAL A 114 -11.00 8.81 -0.29
C VAL A 114 -10.17 7.73 -0.95
N THR A 115 -8.86 7.74 -0.74
CA THR A 115 -7.94 6.81 -1.41
C THR A 115 -7.04 6.10 -0.42
N ALA A 116 -6.60 4.88 -0.77
CA ALA A 116 -5.57 4.15 -0.06
C ALA A 116 -4.66 3.42 -1.05
N ARG A 117 -3.35 3.38 -0.75
CA ARG A 117 -2.36 2.68 -1.55
C ARG A 117 -1.52 1.74 -0.69
N LEU A 118 -1.60 0.43 -0.99
CA LEU A 118 -0.85 -0.64 -0.29
C LEU A 118 -1.15 -0.68 1.22
N VAL A 119 -2.40 -0.44 1.58
CA VAL A 119 -2.87 -0.46 2.97
C VAL A 119 -3.66 -1.72 3.29
N LEU A 120 -4.65 -2.08 2.46
CA LEU A 120 -5.52 -3.22 2.72
C LEU A 120 -4.73 -4.54 2.81
N VAL A 121 -3.67 -4.67 2.01
CA VAL A 121 -2.75 -5.83 2.00
C VAL A 121 -1.98 -6.01 3.32
N ASN A 122 -2.01 -5.02 4.20
CA ASN A 122 -1.24 -5.00 5.46
C ASN A 122 -2.14 -4.98 6.71
N VAL A 123 -3.45 -5.01 6.56
CA VAL A 123 -4.37 -4.91 7.70
C VAL A 123 -5.27 -6.15 7.81
N PRO A 124 -5.49 -6.67 9.02
CA PRO A 124 -6.57 -7.64 9.24
C PRO A 124 -7.91 -6.94 9.11
N GLN A 125 -8.94 -7.67 8.67
CA GLN A 125 -10.32 -7.17 8.54
C GLN A 125 -10.42 -5.89 7.67
N PRO A 126 -9.99 -5.92 6.39
CA PRO A 126 -9.97 -4.75 5.50
C PRO A 126 -11.36 -4.15 5.28
N GLU A 127 -12.43 -4.91 5.57
CA GLU A 127 -13.82 -4.46 5.48
C GLU A 127 -14.11 -3.29 6.45
N GLN A 128 -13.48 -3.24 7.62
CA GLN A 128 -13.64 -2.12 8.56
C GLN A 128 -13.05 -0.83 8.00
N LEU A 129 -11.91 -0.93 7.34
CA LEU A 129 -11.26 0.21 6.67
C LEU A 129 -12.13 0.68 5.49
N MET A 130 -12.65 -0.25 4.69
CA MET A 130 -13.58 0.06 3.61
C MET A 130 -14.82 0.79 4.12
N ALA A 131 -15.42 0.33 5.23
CA ALA A 131 -16.58 0.99 5.83
C ALA A 131 -16.28 2.45 6.21
N GLU A 132 -15.11 2.70 6.78
CA GLU A 132 -14.68 4.06 7.11
C GLU A 132 -14.47 4.91 5.85
N MET A 133 -13.81 4.38 4.81
CA MET A 133 -13.65 5.09 3.53
C MET A 133 -15.00 5.49 2.92
N ILE A 134 -16.01 4.59 2.98
CA ILE A 134 -17.37 4.87 2.50
C ILE A 134 -18.05 5.93 3.36
N ARG A 135 -17.85 5.91 4.68
CA ARG A 135 -18.41 6.92 5.59
C ARG A 135 -17.91 8.33 5.27
N LEU A 136 -16.63 8.45 4.94
CA LEU A 136 -15.96 9.73 4.67
C LEU A 136 -16.34 10.36 3.34
N VAL A 137 -16.55 9.55 2.29
CA VAL A 137 -16.79 10.04 0.94
C VAL A 137 -18.20 10.63 0.82
N ARG A 138 -18.32 11.79 0.17
CA ARG A 138 -19.61 12.45 -0.08
C ARG A 138 -20.45 11.72 -1.14
N PRO A 139 -21.76 11.98 -1.22
CA PRO A 139 -22.58 11.51 -2.35
C PRO A 139 -21.99 11.94 -3.70
N GLY A 140 -21.86 11.01 -4.64
CA GLY A 140 -21.19 11.20 -5.94
C GLY A 140 -19.67 11.29 -5.90
N GLY A 141 -19.05 11.21 -4.72
CA GLY A 141 -17.61 11.18 -4.56
C GLY A 141 -17.01 9.81 -4.90
N VAL A 142 -15.69 9.68 -4.83
CA VAL A 142 -14.93 8.51 -5.29
C VAL A 142 -14.21 7.85 -4.13
N VAL A 143 -14.23 6.52 -4.11
CA VAL A 143 -13.28 5.70 -3.34
C VAL A 143 -12.35 5.02 -4.33
N ALA A 144 -11.03 5.13 -4.08
CA ALA A 144 -9.99 4.58 -4.94
C ALA A 144 -8.96 3.79 -4.14
N LEU A 145 -8.58 2.64 -4.67
CA LEU A 145 -7.63 1.71 -4.06
C LEU A 145 -6.57 1.29 -5.06
N HIS A 146 -5.34 1.15 -4.57
CA HIS A 146 -4.21 0.61 -5.32
C HIS A 146 -3.54 -0.48 -4.48
N GLU A 147 -3.91 -1.73 -4.71
CA GLU A 147 -3.50 -2.87 -3.89
C GLU A 147 -2.87 -3.99 -4.72
N PRO A 148 -1.89 -4.74 -4.19
CA PRO A 148 -1.27 -5.84 -4.89
C PRO A 148 -2.00 -7.17 -4.67
N ASP A 149 -1.82 -8.08 -5.59
CA ASP A 149 -1.77 -9.50 -5.31
C ASP A 149 -0.32 -9.92 -5.10
N SER A 150 0.14 -9.89 -3.86
CA SER A 150 1.54 -10.15 -3.48
C SER A 150 1.97 -11.61 -3.71
N THR A 151 1.06 -12.49 -4.11
CA THR A 151 1.35 -13.90 -4.42
C THR A 151 1.87 -14.10 -5.85
N THR A 152 1.76 -13.08 -6.69
CA THR A 152 1.99 -13.19 -8.15
C THR A 152 3.37 -12.77 -8.63
N GLN A 153 4.25 -12.29 -7.74
CA GLN A 153 5.62 -11.92 -8.10
C GLN A 153 6.38 -13.09 -8.74
N ARG A 154 7.10 -12.84 -9.83
CA ARG A 154 7.78 -13.89 -10.60
C ARG A 154 9.19 -13.46 -11.02
N CYS A 155 10.03 -14.48 -11.26
CA CYS A 155 11.29 -14.33 -11.99
C CYS A 155 11.37 -15.37 -13.13
N ASP A 156 12.15 -15.05 -14.14
CA ASP A 156 12.50 -15.97 -15.23
C ASP A 156 14.04 -15.94 -15.45
N PRO A 157 14.74 -17.10 -15.38
CA PRO A 157 14.22 -18.43 -15.06
C PRO A 157 13.59 -18.50 -13.65
N PRO A 158 12.57 -19.38 -13.45
CA PRO A 158 11.95 -19.56 -12.13
C PRO A 158 12.95 -20.15 -11.14
N HIS A 159 12.88 -19.72 -9.87
CA HIS A 159 13.77 -20.20 -8.82
C HIS A 159 13.00 -20.81 -7.64
N PRO A 160 13.34 -22.03 -7.18
CA PRO A 160 12.60 -22.70 -6.10
C PRO A 160 12.55 -21.91 -4.77
N ALA A 161 13.61 -21.18 -4.46
CA ALA A 161 13.66 -20.35 -3.26
C ALA A 161 12.61 -19.22 -3.31
N GLN A 162 12.31 -18.63 -4.49
CA GLN A 162 11.24 -17.63 -4.60
C GLN A 162 9.88 -18.23 -4.23
N THR A 163 9.56 -19.40 -4.77
CA THR A 163 8.30 -20.09 -4.46
C THR A 163 8.20 -20.38 -2.97
N ARG A 164 9.27 -20.91 -2.37
CA ARG A 164 9.28 -21.26 -0.95
C ARG A 164 9.14 -20.04 -0.04
N LEU A 165 9.84 -18.94 -0.33
CA LEU A 165 9.77 -17.70 0.46
C LEU A 165 8.43 -16.99 0.29
N LEU A 166 7.82 -17.00 -0.90
CA LEU A 166 6.45 -16.50 -1.10
C LEU A 166 5.44 -17.30 -0.29
N GLN A 167 5.52 -18.63 -0.30
CA GLN A 167 4.67 -19.50 0.52
C GLN A 167 4.83 -19.22 2.00
N LEU A 168 6.07 -19.08 2.48
CA LEU A 168 6.39 -18.75 3.87
C LEU A 168 5.72 -17.44 4.31
N LEU A 169 5.87 -16.37 3.51
CA LEU A 169 5.23 -15.09 3.81
C LEU A 169 3.70 -15.16 3.74
N ASN A 170 3.14 -15.96 2.84
CA ASN A 170 1.70 -16.15 2.75
C ASN A 170 1.17 -16.86 3.99
N THR A 171 1.80 -17.97 4.40
CA THR A 171 1.44 -18.68 5.64
C THR A 171 1.52 -17.74 6.86
N TYR A 172 2.60 -16.97 6.96
CA TYR A 172 2.76 -16.01 8.05
C TYR A 172 1.66 -14.92 8.04
N ALA A 173 1.29 -14.40 6.88
CA ALA A 173 0.25 -13.40 6.72
C ALA A 173 -1.13 -13.97 7.10
N GLU A 174 -1.48 -15.16 6.61
CA GLU A 174 -2.73 -15.87 6.92
C GLU A 174 -2.90 -16.10 8.43
N MET A 175 -1.84 -16.49 9.14
CA MET A 175 -1.85 -16.64 10.60
C MET A 175 -2.15 -15.34 11.35
N ASN A 176 -1.94 -14.18 10.70
CA ASN A 176 -2.24 -12.86 11.25
C ASN A 176 -3.51 -12.24 10.65
N GLY A 177 -4.33 -13.03 9.92
CA GLY A 177 -5.57 -12.57 9.31
C GLY A 177 -5.40 -11.61 8.14
N ILE A 178 -4.22 -11.60 7.51
CA ILE A 178 -3.87 -10.70 6.41
C ILE A 178 -3.99 -11.43 5.07
N ASP A 179 -4.73 -10.82 4.14
CA ASP A 179 -4.92 -11.31 2.79
C ASP A 179 -3.92 -10.67 1.82
N ARG A 180 -2.89 -11.41 1.46
CA ARG A 180 -1.86 -10.93 0.52
C ARG A 180 -2.32 -10.89 -0.95
N SER A 181 -3.49 -11.43 -1.27
CA SER A 181 -4.12 -11.37 -2.58
C SER A 181 -5.26 -10.35 -2.66
N ILE A 182 -5.39 -9.49 -1.66
CA ILE A 182 -6.49 -8.54 -1.49
C ILE A 182 -6.77 -7.70 -2.75
N GLY A 183 -5.73 -7.38 -3.53
CA GLY A 183 -5.87 -6.60 -4.76
C GLY A 183 -6.93 -7.18 -5.71
N LEU A 184 -6.99 -8.51 -5.85
CA LEU A 184 -8.00 -9.17 -6.69
C LEU A 184 -9.42 -9.04 -6.14
N ARG A 185 -9.57 -8.85 -4.82
CA ARG A 185 -10.86 -8.70 -4.15
C ARG A 185 -11.41 -7.28 -4.19
N VAL A 186 -10.53 -6.27 -4.30
CA VAL A 186 -10.89 -4.85 -4.24
C VAL A 186 -12.05 -4.48 -5.18
N PRO A 187 -12.08 -4.87 -6.48
CA PRO A 187 -13.19 -4.51 -7.36
C PRO A 187 -14.54 -5.08 -6.91
N ARG A 188 -14.53 -6.28 -6.34
CA ARG A 188 -15.73 -6.90 -5.76
C ARG A 188 -16.14 -6.18 -4.48
N MET A 189 -15.21 -5.91 -3.57
CA MET A 189 -15.46 -5.18 -2.33
C MET A 189 -16.10 -3.81 -2.59
N LEU A 190 -15.58 -3.05 -3.56
CA LEU A 190 -16.19 -1.76 -3.94
C LEU A 190 -17.67 -1.90 -4.29
N ARG A 191 -18.05 -2.94 -5.06
CA ARG A 191 -19.45 -3.22 -5.41
C ARG A 191 -20.28 -3.68 -4.22
N GLU A 192 -19.74 -4.54 -3.38
CA GLU A 192 -20.39 -5.03 -2.14
C GLU A 192 -20.67 -3.88 -1.17
N PHE A 193 -19.82 -2.87 -1.13
CA PHE A 193 -20.02 -1.63 -0.37
C PHE A 193 -20.91 -0.60 -1.08
N GLY A 194 -21.55 -0.97 -2.19
CA GLY A 194 -22.57 -0.15 -2.86
C GLY A 194 -22.01 0.92 -3.79
N LEU A 195 -20.74 0.85 -4.20
CA LEU A 195 -20.23 1.77 -5.21
C LEU A 195 -20.67 1.35 -6.62
N VAL A 196 -20.93 2.36 -7.43
CA VAL A 196 -21.29 2.24 -8.85
C VAL A 196 -20.13 2.71 -9.73
N ASP A 197 -20.19 2.46 -11.02
CA ASP A 197 -19.18 2.84 -12.02
C ASP A 197 -17.77 2.34 -11.62
N VAL A 198 -17.72 1.11 -11.11
CA VAL A 198 -16.45 0.51 -10.66
C VAL A 198 -15.56 0.20 -11.84
N ASN A 199 -14.44 0.90 -11.91
CA ASN A 199 -13.39 0.75 -12.89
C ASN A 199 -12.20 -0.03 -12.30
N VAL A 200 -11.43 -0.71 -13.15
CA VAL A 200 -10.28 -1.54 -12.77
C VAL A 200 -9.15 -1.34 -13.76
N ASN A 201 -7.94 -1.13 -13.25
CA ASN A 201 -6.72 -1.09 -14.04
C ASN A 201 -5.67 -2.03 -13.43
N PRO A 202 -5.37 -3.17 -14.07
CA PRO A 202 -4.29 -4.06 -13.64
C PRO A 202 -2.93 -3.53 -14.12
N LEU A 203 -1.92 -3.61 -13.25
CA LEU A 203 -0.57 -3.15 -13.53
C LEU A 203 0.47 -4.22 -13.19
N VAL A 204 1.45 -4.37 -14.04
CA VAL A 204 2.62 -5.23 -13.83
C VAL A 204 3.87 -4.51 -14.31
N HIS A 205 4.94 -4.55 -13.52
CA HIS A 205 6.21 -3.91 -13.84
C HIS A 205 7.31 -4.96 -14.02
N ALA A 206 8.15 -4.77 -15.03
CA ALA A 206 9.40 -5.48 -15.16
C ALA A 206 10.53 -4.62 -14.57
N TYR A 207 11.32 -5.19 -13.65
CA TYR A 207 12.40 -4.46 -12.99
C TYR A 207 13.74 -4.70 -13.70
N PRO A 208 14.37 -3.64 -14.26
CA PRO A 208 15.65 -3.77 -14.93
C PRO A 208 16.77 -4.17 -13.94
N PRO A 209 17.91 -4.67 -14.42
CA PRO A 209 19.08 -4.91 -13.58
C PRO A 209 19.42 -3.70 -12.70
N ALA A 210 19.87 -3.96 -11.46
CA ALA A 210 20.18 -2.98 -10.43
C ALA A 210 18.97 -2.20 -9.86
N HIS A 211 17.74 -2.43 -10.31
CA HIS A 211 16.56 -1.81 -9.71
C HIS A 211 16.29 -2.40 -8.31
N GLY A 212 16.12 -1.56 -7.28
CA GLY A 212 16.00 -2.00 -5.88
C GLY A 212 14.82 -2.97 -5.65
N ARG A 213 13.72 -2.82 -6.36
CA ARG A 213 12.54 -3.70 -6.24
C ARG A 213 12.74 -5.14 -6.69
N ARG A 214 13.85 -5.45 -7.35
CA ARG A 214 14.21 -6.86 -7.65
C ARG A 214 14.34 -7.68 -6.37
N LEU A 215 14.80 -7.06 -5.28
CA LEU A 215 15.03 -7.70 -3.98
C LEU A 215 13.86 -7.52 -2.98
N LEU A 216 12.73 -6.95 -3.40
CA LEU A 216 11.61 -6.60 -2.52
C LEU A 216 11.09 -7.80 -1.70
N LEU A 217 11.04 -9.00 -2.29
CA LEU A 217 10.66 -10.21 -1.56
C LEU A 217 11.62 -10.51 -0.40
N LEU A 218 12.92 -10.33 -0.62
CA LEU A 218 13.94 -10.53 0.41
C LEU A 218 13.85 -9.46 1.52
N GLU A 219 13.56 -8.21 1.17
CA GLU A 219 13.30 -7.14 2.15
C GLU A 219 12.10 -7.51 3.05
N PHE A 220 11.02 -8.03 2.49
CA PHE A 220 9.85 -8.48 3.27
C PHE A 220 10.17 -9.67 4.17
N VAL A 221 10.92 -10.65 3.67
CA VAL A 221 11.37 -11.79 4.48
C VAL A 221 12.23 -11.32 5.65
N GLU A 222 13.18 -10.41 5.42
CA GLU A 222 14.06 -9.88 6.46
C GLU A 222 13.28 -9.07 7.50
N ASN A 223 12.30 -8.27 7.08
CA ASN A 223 11.42 -7.52 7.99
C ASN A 223 10.58 -8.45 8.89
N ALA A 224 10.16 -9.59 8.36
CA ALA A 224 9.38 -10.58 9.10
C ALA A 224 10.23 -11.65 9.81
N ARG A 225 11.56 -11.67 9.58
CA ARG A 225 12.50 -12.75 9.97
C ARG A 225 12.33 -13.24 11.40
N VAL A 226 12.44 -12.34 12.37
CA VAL A 226 12.36 -12.70 13.80
C VAL A 226 11.04 -13.38 14.12
N ARG A 227 9.93 -12.82 13.63
CA ARG A 227 8.58 -13.33 13.88
C ARG A 227 8.32 -14.67 13.20
N ILE A 228 8.90 -14.89 12.02
CA ILE A 228 8.82 -16.16 11.28
C ILE A 228 9.59 -17.26 12.02
N LEU A 229 10.79 -16.95 12.52
CA LEU A 229 11.61 -17.89 13.29
C LEU A 229 10.98 -18.21 14.66
N ASP A 230 10.47 -17.20 15.37
CA ASP A 230 9.79 -17.37 16.67
C ASP A 230 8.53 -18.25 16.56
N LYS A 231 7.89 -18.29 15.39
CA LYS A 231 6.75 -19.16 15.10
C LYS A 231 7.16 -20.52 14.53
N GLU A 232 8.45 -20.80 14.45
CA GLU A 232 9.00 -22.07 13.94
C GLU A 232 8.50 -22.46 12.54
N LEU A 233 8.18 -21.47 11.69
CA LEU A 233 7.69 -21.72 10.32
C LEU A 233 8.78 -22.23 9.38
N ILE A 234 10.04 -21.98 9.74
CA ILE A 234 11.23 -22.41 9.02
C ILE A 234 12.43 -22.39 9.97
N GLY A 235 13.42 -23.23 9.72
CA GLY A 235 14.72 -23.20 10.44
C GLY A 235 15.59 -22.03 9.94
N GLU A 236 16.42 -21.48 10.84
CA GLU A 236 17.27 -20.34 10.50
C GLU A 236 18.27 -20.66 9.38
N VAL A 237 18.85 -21.86 9.39
CA VAL A 237 19.80 -22.31 8.37
C VAL A 237 19.12 -22.37 7.00
N GLU A 238 17.95 -23.00 6.90
CA GLU A 238 17.17 -23.07 5.67
C GLU A 238 16.78 -21.67 5.15
N LEU A 239 16.35 -20.78 6.05
CA LEU A 239 15.99 -19.41 5.67
C LEU A 239 17.19 -18.65 5.07
N ASN A 240 18.38 -18.80 5.70
CA ASN A 240 19.62 -18.17 5.20
C ASN A 240 20.02 -18.72 3.83
N GLU A 241 19.93 -20.03 3.62
CA GLU A 241 20.24 -20.68 2.34
C GLU A 241 19.30 -20.19 1.23
N LEU A 242 17.98 -20.16 1.50
CA LEU A 242 16.97 -19.70 0.54
C LEU A 242 17.15 -18.22 0.16
N THR A 243 17.36 -17.35 1.16
CA THR A 243 17.56 -15.93 0.93
C THR A 243 18.83 -15.65 0.14
N ALA A 244 19.95 -16.28 0.49
CA ALA A 244 21.21 -16.13 -0.23
C ALA A 244 21.14 -16.68 -1.66
N ALA A 245 20.47 -17.81 -1.88
CA ALA A 245 20.31 -18.40 -3.21
C ALA A 245 19.43 -17.50 -4.09
N LEU A 246 18.31 -17.01 -3.56
CA LEU A 246 17.43 -16.13 -4.30
C LEU A 246 18.08 -14.78 -4.59
N GLN A 247 18.84 -14.22 -3.65
CA GLN A 247 19.54 -12.96 -3.87
C GLN A 247 20.47 -13.03 -5.07
N ARG A 248 21.36 -14.04 -5.13
CA ARG A 248 22.27 -14.25 -6.28
C ARG A 248 21.51 -14.39 -7.59
N HIS A 249 20.37 -15.07 -7.58
CA HIS A 249 19.54 -15.25 -8.75
C HIS A 249 18.91 -13.95 -9.24
N LEU A 250 18.37 -13.16 -8.31
CA LEU A 250 17.72 -11.88 -8.64
C LEU A 250 18.72 -10.78 -9.01
N GLU A 251 19.96 -10.86 -8.56
CA GLU A 251 21.04 -9.93 -8.93
C GLU A 251 21.64 -10.24 -10.31
N ASP A 252 21.46 -11.46 -10.84
CA ASP A 252 21.91 -11.79 -12.20
C ASP A 252 21.15 -10.91 -13.23
N PRO A 253 21.85 -10.13 -14.05
CA PRO A 253 21.23 -9.25 -15.03
C PRO A 253 20.43 -9.99 -16.11
N ARG A 254 20.66 -11.30 -16.27
CA ARG A 254 19.92 -12.14 -17.22
C ARG A 254 18.57 -12.61 -16.66
N THR A 255 18.35 -12.48 -15.35
CA THR A 255 17.07 -12.84 -14.74
C THR A 255 16.06 -11.73 -14.97
N LEU A 256 14.94 -12.05 -15.61
CA LEU A 256 13.79 -11.15 -15.62
C LEU A 256 13.11 -11.18 -14.24
N VAL A 257 12.81 -10.02 -13.68
CA VAL A 257 12.02 -9.92 -12.45
C VAL A 257 10.78 -9.10 -12.72
N ILE A 258 9.62 -9.71 -12.44
CA ILE A 258 8.29 -9.13 -12.64
C ILE A 258 7.66 -8.88 -11.29
N SER A 259 7.04 -7.70 -11.12
CA SER A 259 6.33 -7.31 -9.91
C SER A 259 5.18 -8.25 -9.58
N SER A 260 4.64 -8.10 -8.37
CA SER A 260 3.26 -8.50 -8.10
C SER A 260 2.31 -7.83 -9.09
N LEU A 261 1.16 -8.47 -9.35
CA LEU A 261 0.04 -7.84 -10.01
C LEU A 261 -0.54 -6.78 -9.08
N PHE A 262 -0.50 -5.51 -9.48
CA PHE A 262 -1.20 -4.43 -8.79
C PHE A 262 -2.57 -4.23 -9.41
N ILE A 263 -3.56 -3.94 -8.59
CA ILE A 263 -4.90 -3.58 -9.01
C ILE A 263 -5.19 -2.17 -8.51
N GLN A 264 -5.38 -1.25 -9.44
CA GLN A 264 -6.04 0.01 -9.17
C GLN A 264 -7.53 -0.18 -9.44
N ALA A 265 -8.36 0.12 -8.46
CA ALA A 265 -9.80 0.07 -8.63
C ALA A 265 -10.45 1.26 -7.94
N TRP A 266 -11.44 1.85 -8.60
CA TRP A 266 -12.18 3.00 -8.06
C TRP A 266 -13.63 2.94 -8.49
N GLY A 267 -14.49 3.51 -7.65
CA GLY A 267 -15.92 3.59 -7.90
C GLY A 267 -16.52 4.83 -7.24
N ARG A 268 -17.75 5.16 -7.60
CA ARG A 268 -18.48 6.31 -7.09
C ARG A 268 -19.57 5.90 -6.12
N THR A 269 -19.80 6.71 -5.09
CA THR A 269 -21.02 6.61 -4.29
C THR A 269 -22.22 7.15 -5.08
N HIS A 270 -23.42 6.70 -4.72
CA HIS A 270 -24.63 7.26 -5.29
C HIS A 270 -24.77 8.75 -5.01
N HIS A 271 -25.44 9.49 -5.91
CA HIS A 271 -25.66 10.94 -5.79
C HIS A 271 -26.74 11.34 -4.78
N ARG A 272 -27.31 10.35 -4.01
CA ARG A 272 -28.38 10.63 -3.05
C ARG A 272 -27.95 10.38 -1.63
#